data_08360667ebce5c11b6538657358813b3
#
_entry.id   08360667ebce5c11b6538657358813b3
#
_cell.length_a   1.000
_cell.length_b   1.000
_cell.length_c   1.000
_cell.angle_alpha   90.00
_cell.angle_beta   90.00
_cell.angle_gamma   90.00
#
_symmetry.space_group_name_H-M   'P 1'
#
loop_
_entity.id
_entity.type
_entity.pdbx_description
1 polymer ?
#
loop_
_entity_poly.entity_id
_entity_poly.type
_entity_poly.pdbx_seq_one_letter_code
_entity_poly.pdbx_strand_id
1 'polypeptide(L)'
;MKKIIYFLFLLTINQSIFAQIEKEDKVLQKKLQETLSGFNGVVGVYVKNLKTNKFAAINADTIFPTASMVKVPIMVGTFDKILKGQLKYDQEIVYKDSLDYDDGIVGSLKDGAKLPLNEVMMLMCTVSDNTGSLWLQALAGGGIRINAIMDSLGLKNTRVNSRTPGREANRTEFGWGQTTPREMANLITMLRQRKVFTADASDRMYRNLGRQFWDGEGLSQLPENVKVGTKNGAVNRSRSEVVYVHAPHGEYVYCVITKKQKDESWTRSNEGFELLRKVGALLWNYYEPQSKFKPVDGYEKW
;
A
#
# COMPACT_ATOMS: atom_id res chain seq x y z
N MET A 1 -16.90 69.79 6.15
CA MET A 1 -17.00 68.34 6.41
C MET A 1 -16.24 67.60 5.29
N LYS A 2 -15.01 67.16 5.54
CA LYS A 2 -14.15 66.45 4.53
C LYS A 2 -14.40 64.95 4.72
N LYS A 3 -14.93 64.25 3.71
CA LYS A 3 -15.05 62.78 3.68
C LYS A 3 -13.72 62.20 3.26
N ILE A 4 -13.12 61.40 4.16
CA ILE A 4 -11.92 60.61 3.88
C ILE A 4 -12.41 59.26 3.36
N ILE A 5 -12.09 58.94 2.11
CA ILE A 5 -12.33 57.64 1.48
C ILE A 5 -11.11 56.79 1.71
N TYR A 6 -11.25 55.71 2.53
CA TYR A 6 -10.21 54.68 2.69
C TYR A 6 -10.30 53.70 1.52
N PHE A 7 -9.27 53.67 0.70
CA PHE A 7 -9.07 52.68 -0.35
C PHE A 7 -8.39 51.44 0.28
N LEU A 8 -9.14 50.38 0.54
CA LEU A 8 -8.58 49.09 0.96
C LEU A 8 -7.98 48.41 -0.27
N PHE A 9 -6.66 48.38 -0.33
CA PHE A 9 -5.90 47.58 -1.33
C PHE A 9 -5.90 46.13 -0.88
N LEU A 10 -6.76 45.28 -1.44
CA LEU A 10 -6.71 43.82 -1.29
C LEU A 10 -5.53 43.30 -2.12
N LEU A 11 -4.40 43.05 -1.44
CA LEU A 11 -3.29 42.29 -1.99
C LEU A 11 -3.72 40.80 -2.05
N THR A 12 -4.20 40.37 -3.21
CA THR A 12 -4.35 38.92 -3.51
C THR A 12 -2.96 38.34 -3.74
N ILE A 13 -2.43 37.66 -2.71
CA ILE A 13 -1.23 36.84 -2.83
C ILE A 13 -1.61 35.63 -3.68
N ASN A 14 -1.33 35.70 -4.99
CA ASN A 14 -1.33 34.53 -5.86
C ASN A 14 -0.18 33.63 -5.41
N GLN A 15 -0.44 32.69 -4.51
CA GLN A 15 0.45 31.56 -4.28
C GLN A 15 0.37 30.66 -5.52
N SER A 16 1.26 30.92 -6.46
CA SER A 16 1.54 29.97 -7.55
C SER A 16 2.05 28.68 -6.89
N ILE A 17 1.19 27.68 -6.77
CA ILE A 17 1.58 26.33 -6.41
C ILE A 17 2.38 25.81 -7.61
N PHE A 18 3.69 26.07 -7.61
CA PHE A 18 4.59 25.35 -8.51
C PHE A 18 4.51 23.88 -8.10
N ALA A 19 3.78 23.09 -8.86
CA ALA A 19 3.88 21.65 -8.80
C ALA A 19 5.36 21.32 -9.06
N GLN A 20 6.06 20.92 -8.01
CA GLN A 20 7.48 20.63 -8.10
C GLN A 20 7.64 19.45 -9.07
N ILE A 21 8.27 19.68 -10.23
CA ILE A 21 8.42 18.68 -11.28
C ILE A 21 9.17 17.47 -10.71
N GLU A 22 8.64 16.29 -10.93
CA GLU A 22 9.31 15.05 -10.56
C GLU A 22 10.63 14.92 -11.33
N LYS A 23 11.69 14.55 -10.64
CA LYS A 23 13.02 14.40 -11.22
C LYS A 23 13.58 13.01 -10.90
N GLU A 24 14.11 12.36 -11.92
CA GLU A 24 14.79 11.06 -11.72
C GLU A 24 16.03 11.21 -10.83
N ASP A 25 16.15 10.32 -9.84
CA ASP A 25 17.36 10.13 -9.05
C ASP A 25 18.26 9.08 -9.71
N LYS A 26 19.13 9.54 -10.61
CA LYS A 26 20.02 8.65 -11.39
C LYS A 26 20.96 7.81 -10.53
N VAL A 27 21.37 8.32 -9.36
CA VAL A 27 22.24 7.59 -8.43
C VAL A 27 21.48 6.45 -7.80
N LEU A 28 20.28 6.72 -7.27
CA LEU A 28 19.42 5.68 -6.70
C LEU A 28 18.97 4.68 -7.78
N GLN A 29 18.66 5.18 -8.98
CA GLN A 29 18.28 4.33 -10.13
C GLN A 29 19.36 3.28 -10.41
N LYS A 30 20.64 3.69 -10.48
CA LYS A 30 21.77 2.77 -10.70
C LYS A 30 21.92 1.76 -9.57
N LYS A 31 21.86 2.21 -8.31
CA LYS A 31 21.94 1.33 -7.13
C LYS A 31 20.83 0.29 -7.11
N LEU A 32 19.60 0.66 -7.47
CA LEU A 32 18.49 -0.28 -7.59
C LEU A 32 18.75 -1.31 -8.68
N GLN A 33 19.19 -0.88 -9.86
CA GLN A 33 19.55 -1.81 -10.96
C GLN A 33 20.59 -2.85 -10.53
N GLU A 34 21.62 -2.42 -9.82
CA GLU A 34 22.65 -3.31 -9.26
C GLU A 34 22.06 -4.28 -8.22
N THR A 35 21.20 -3.79 -7.32
CA THR A 35 20.56 -4.61 -6.27
C THR A 35 19.60 -5.66 -6.85
N LEU A 36 18.92 -5.35 -7.95
CA LEU A 36 17.96 -6.25 -8.61
C LEU A 36 18.63 -7.22 -9.59
N SER A 37 19.94 -7.03 -9.88
CA SER A 37 20.68 -7.89 -10.82
C SER A 37 20.72 -9.33 -10.33
N GLY A 38 20.46 -10.27 -11.24
CA GLY A 38 20.49 -11.70 -10.94
C GLY A 38 19.19 -12.27 -10.36
N PHE A 39 18.14 -11.47 -10.11
CA PHE A 39 16.87 -11.98 -9.68
C PHE A 39 16.20 -12.86 -10.74
N ASN A 40 15.75 -14.06 -10.35
CA ASN A 40 15.17 -15.05 -11.28
C ASN A 40 13.65 -14.83 -11.46
N GLY A 41 13.29 -13.74 -12.08
CA GLY A 41 11.90 -13.36 -12.34
C GLY A 41 11.81 -11.96 -12.93
N VAL A 42 10.66 -11.33 -12.80
CA VAL A 42 10.44 -9.93 -13.18
C VAL A 42 10.20 -9.10 -11.94
N VAL A 43 10.92 -8.00 -11.81
CA VAL A 43 10.80 -7.06 -10.69
C VAL A 43 10.29 -5.72 -11.18
N GLY A 44 9.36 -5.13 -10.44
CA GLY A 44 8.95 -3.74 -10.57
C GLY A 44 9.25 -2.99 -9.27
N VAL A 45 9.84 -1.82 -9.40
CA VAL A 45 10.15 -0.93 -8.26
C VAL A 45 9.77 0.50 -8.61
N TYR A 46 9.14 1.17 -7.67
CA TYR A 46 8.99 2.63 -7.69
C TYR A 46 9.34 3.17 -6.31
N VAL A 47 10.20 4.18 -6.29
CA VAL A 47 10.61 4.90 -5.09
C VAL A 47 10.44 6.39 -5.33
N LYS A 48 9.89 7.12 -4.36
CA LYS A 48 9.78 8.58 -4.41
C LYS A 48 10.12 9.20 -3.06
N ASN A 49 11.07 10.12 -3.05
CA ASN A 49 11.32 11.00 -1.92
C ASN A 49 10.35 12.17 -1.98
N LEU A 50 9.51 12.33 -0.97
CA LEU A 50 8.42 13.30 -0.96
C LEU A 50 8.87 14.71 -0.58
N LYS A 51 10.06 14.86 0.01
CA LYS A 51 10.67 16.15 0.31
C LYS A 51 11.32 16.77 -0.91
N THR A 52 12.04 15.96 -1.72
CA THR A 52 12.81 16.45 -2.86
C THR A 52 12.09 16.25 -4.20
N ASN A 53 11.00 15.50 -4.21
CA ASN A 53 10.26 15.05 -5.38
C ASN A 53 11.10 14.24 -6.38
N LYS A 54 12.24 13.69 -5.93
CA LYS A 54 13.05 12.77 -6.72
C LYS A 54 12.49 11.35 -6.69
N PHE A 55 12.60 10.64 -7.81
CA PHE A 55 12.14 9.25 -7.91
C PHE A 55 13.16 8.35 -8.60
N ALA A 56 13.05 7.04 -8.35
CA ALA A 56 13.69 5.98 -9.14
C ALA A 56 12.62 4.95 -9.52
N ALA A 57 12.73 4.38 -10.74
CA ALA A 57 11.67 3.56 -11.30
C ALA A 57 12.22 2.45 -12.19
N ILE A 58 11.87 1.19 -11.89
CA ILE A 58 12.21 0.02 -12.70
C ILE A 58 10.90 -0.74 -12.93
N ASN A 59 10.49 -0.90 -14.19
CA ASN A 59 9.20 -1.51 -14.54
C ASN A 59 8.02 -0.93 -13.74
N ALA A 60 8.12 0.34 -13.33
CA ALA A 60 7.21 0.96 -12.36
C ALA A 60 5.78 1.10 -12.87
N ASP A 61 5.56 1.06 -14.18
CA ASP A 61 4.26 1.17 -14.85
C ASP A 61 3.81 -0.16 -15.48
N THR A 62 4.59 -1.23 -15.29
CA THR A 62 4.21 -2.59 -15.67
C THR A 62 3.19 -3.15 -14.67
N ILE A 63 2.22 -3.91 -15.17
CA ILE A 63 1.20 -4.55 -14.33
C ILE A 63 1.79 -5.79 -13.65
N PHE A 64 1.54 -5.88 -12.34
CA PHE A 64 1.94 -6.98 -11.46
C PHE A 64 0.74 -7.49 -10.65
N PRO A 65 0.77 -8.75 -10.16
CA PRO A 65 -0.16 -9.21 -9.14
C PRO A 65 0.03 -8.43 -7.84
N THR A 66 -1.06 -8.07 -7.19
CA THR A 66 -0.99 -7.39 -5.88
C THR A 66 -0.70 -8.35 -4.73
N ALA A 67 -1.05 -9.64 -4.90
CA ALA A 67 -1.27 -10.49 -3.74
C ALA A 67 -2.13 -9.74 -2.68
N SER A 68 -1.75 -9.78 -1.39
CA SER A 68 -2.52 -9.13 -0.33
C SER A 68 -2.46 -7.59 -0.33
N MET A 69 -1.67 -6.93 -1.18
CA MET A 69 -1.79 -5.48 -1.33
C MET A 69 -3.16 -5.05 -1.90
N VAL A 70 -3.95 -5.96 -2.51
CA VAL A 70 -5.34 -5.71 -2.92
C VAL A 70 -6.23 -5.25 -1.77
N LYS A 71 -5.85 -5.54 -0.53
CA LYS A 71 -6.58 -5.15 0.68
C LYS A 71 -6.60 -3.64 0.91
N VAL A 72 -5.65 -2.91 0.33
CA VAL A 72 -5.65 -1.43 0.36
C VAL A 72 -6.83 -0.86 -0.44
N PRO A 73 -7.03 -1.16 -1.73
CA PRO A 73 -8.23 -0.70 -2.44
C PRO A 73 -9.54 -1.25 -1.86
N ILE A 74 -9.56 -2.46 -1.27
CA ILE A 74 -10.76 -2.97 -0.57
C ILE A 74 -11.10 -2.09 0.64
N MET A 75 -10.12 -1.70 1.45
CA MET A 75 -10.31 -0.75 2.55
C MET A 75 -10.87 0.59 2.04
N VAL A 76 -10.33 1.13 0.96
CA VAL A 76 -10.83 2.38 0.33
C VAL A 76 -12.29 2.22 -0.09
N GLY A 77 -12.65 1.09 -0.72
CA GLY A 77 -14.03 0.79 -1.09
C GLY A 77 -14.99 0.70 0.10
N THR A 78 -14.54 0.13 1.22
CA THR A 78 -15.32 0.06 2.46
C THR A 78 -15.57 1.46 3.03
N PHE A 79 -14.56 2.34 3.02
CA PHE A 79 -14.71 3.73 3.46
C PHE A 79 -15.64 4.55 2.54
N ASP A 80 -15.70 4.28 1.24
CA ASP A 80 -16.71 4.89 0.36
C ASP A 80 -18.14 4.61 0.86
N LYS A 81 -18.41 3.38 1.31
CA LYS A 81 -19.71 3.00 1.87
C LYS A 81 -19.99 3.65 3.21
N ILE A 82 -18.96 3.78 4.06
CA ILE A 82 -19.08 4.47 5.36
C ILE A 82 -19.42 5.95 5.14
N LEU A 83 -18.71 6.63 4.27
CA LEU A 83 -18.93 8.05 3.98
C LEU A 83 -20.29 8.34 3.34
N LYS A 84 -20.87 7.36 2.64
CA LYS A 84 -22.23 7.45 2.09
C LYS A 84 -23.32 7.08 3.09
N GLY A 85 -22.96 6.79 4.34
CA GLY A 85 -23.92 6.37 5.38
C GLY A 85 -24.54 4.98 5.15
N GLN A 86 -24.00 4.19 4.22
CA GLN A 86 -24.46 2.83 3.92
C GLN A 86 -23.86 1.80 4.88
N LEU A 87 -22.73 2.11 5.51
CA LEU A 87 -22.10 1.36 6.59
C LEU A 87 -21.74 2.34 7.71
N LYS A 88 -21.62 1.83 8.94
CA LYS A 88 -21.02 2.56 10.06
C LYS A 88 -19.66 1.93 10.38
N TYR A 89 -18.68 2.75 10.75
CA TYR A 89 -17.32 2.31 11.02
C TYR A 89 -17.21 1.24 12.11
N ASP A 90 -18.05 1.37 13.14
CA ASP A 90 -18.13 0.52 14.32
C ASP A 90 -19.36 -0.41 14.33
N GLN A 91 -20.10 -0.50 13.21
CA GLN A 91 -21.27 -1.37 13.18
C GLN A 91 -20.89 -2.84 13.40
N GLU A 92 -21.73 -3.54 14.12
CA GLU A 92 -21.66 -4.99 14.27
C GLU A 92 -22.06 -5.65 12.94
N ILE A 93 -21.21 -6.57 12.47
CA ILE A 93 -21.46 -7.43 11.31
C ILE A 93 -21.42 -8.89 11.75
N VAL A 94 -22.23 -9.73 11.12
CA VAL A 94 -22.42 -11.13 11.50
C VAL A 94 -21.64 -12.03 10.55
N TYR A 95 -20.68 -12.79 11.10
CA TYR A 95 -19.94 -13.78 10.36
C TYR A 95 -20.86 -14.95 9.95
N LYS A 96 -20.60 -15.50 8.76
CA LYS A 96 -21.25 -16.69 8.25
C LYS A 96 -20.21 -17.65 7.69
N ASP A 97 -20.34 -18.93 7.98
CA ASP A 97 -19.43 -19.97 7.48
C ASP A 97 -19.28 -19.97 5.96
N SER A 98 -20.33 -19.50 5.23
CA SER A 98 -20.26 -19.33 3.76
C SER A 98 -19.26 -18.27 3.29
N LEU A 99 -18.72 -17.45 4.20
CA LEU A 99 -17.70 -16.45 3.93
C LEU A 99 -16.29 -17.03 4.07
N ASP A 100 -16.16 -18.18 4.70
CA ASP A 100 -14.87 -18.80 4.96
C ASP A 100 -14.06 -19.00 3.67
N TYR A 101 -12.77 -18.76 3.77
CA TYR A 101 -11.82 -18.93 2.68
C TYR A 101 -10.58 -19.73 3.08
N ASP A 102 -10.06 -19.51 4.28
CA ASP A 102 -8.87 -20.15 4.80
C ASP A 102 -8.84 -20.12 6.34
N ASP A 103 -7.86 -20.77 6.95
CA ASP A 103 -7.65 -20.88 8.40
C ASP A 103 -7.20 -19.57 9.06
N GLY A 104 -7.54 -18.40 8.51
CA GLY A 104 -7.29 -17.10 9.10
C GLY A 104 -8.10 -16.87 10.37
N ILE A 105 -7.85 -15.75 11.06
CA ILE A 105 -8.53 -15.43 12.34
C ILE A 105 -10.04 -15.34 12.14
N VAL A 106 -10.49 -14.64 11.10
CA VAL A 106 -11.93 -14.48 10.81
C VAL A 106 -12.56 -15.80 10.37
N GLY A 107 -11.86 -16.62 9.56
CA GLY A 107 -12.33 -17.93 9.13
C GLY A 107 -12.46 -18.94 10.26
N SER A 108 -11.74 -18.75 11.35
CA SER A 108 -11.81 -19.63 12.53
C SER A 108 -12.98 -19.32 13.50
N LEU A 109 -13.79 -18.31 13.21
CA LEU A 109 -14.93 -17.94 14.04
C LEU A 109 -16.11 -18.89 13.82
N LYS A 110 -16.99 -18.98 14.82
CA LYS A 110 -18.23 -19.75 14.69
C LYS A 110 -19.28 -19.00 13.86
N ASP A 111 -20.11 -19.73 13.12
CA ASP A 111 -21.26 -19.12 12.42
C ASP A 111 -22.10 -18.29 13.38
N GLY A 112 -22.51 -17.11 12.95
CA GLY A 112 -23.26 -16.15 13.76
C GLY A 112 -22.38 -15.31 14.70
N ALA A 113 -21.07 -15.46 14.74
CA ALA A 113 -20.19 -14.58 15.52
C ALA A 113 -20.34 -13.12 15.05
N LYS A 114 -20.33 -12.21 16.01
CA LYS A 114 -20.52 -10.78 15.78
C LYS A 114 -19.21 -10.04 16.01
N LEU A 115 -18.81 -9.22 15.05
CA LEU A 115 -17.62 -8.37 15.14
C LEU A 115 -17.95 -6.96 14.67
N PRO A 116 -17.32 -5.93 15.25
CA PRO A 116 -17.33 -4.61 14.67
C PRO A 116 -16.62 -4.59 13.30
N LEU A 117 -17.16 -3.87 12.33
CA LEU A 117 -16.60 -3.77 10.98
C LEU A 117 -15.14 -3.29 10.99
N ASN A 118 -14.81 -2.33 11.87
CA ASN A 118 -13.45 -1.81 12.02
C ASN A 118 -12.46 -2.86 12.55
N GLU A 119 -12.90 -3.84 13.33
CA GLU A 119 -12.04 -4.93 13.80
C GLU A 119 -11.74 -5.91 12.65
N VAL A 120 -12.74 -6.27 11.85
CA VAL A 120 -12.51 -7.06 10.63
C VAL A 120 -11.57 -6.33 9.67
N MET A 121 -11.72 -5.01 9.53
CA MET A 121 -10.82 -4.17 8.71
C MET A 121 -9.40 -4.16 9.27
N MET A 122 -9.25 -4.06 10.59
CA MET A 122 -7.95 -4.13 11.25
C MET A 122 -7.28 -5.48 10.98
N LEU A 123 -7.98 -6.61 11.15
CA LEU A 123 -7.47 -7.95 10.86
C LEU A 123 -7.07 -8.09 9.39
N MET A 124 -7.91 -7.62 8.46
CA MET A 124 -7.58 -7.61 7.03
C MET A 124 -6.27 -6.86 6.74
N CYS A 125 -6.06 -5.70 7.35
CA CYS A 125 -4.88 -4.87 7.09
C CYS A 125 -3.64 -5.38 7.84
N THR A 126 -3.78 -5.76 9.12
CA THR A 126 -2.67 -6.05 10.03
C THR A 126 -2.11 -7.45 9.85
N VAL A 127 -2.94 -8.48 9.99
CA VAL A 127 -2.54 -9.89 9.83
C VAL A 127 -2.84 -10.43 8.43
N SER A 128 -3.38 -9.56 7.56
CA SER A 128 -3.68 -9.92 6.17
C SER A 128 -4.77 -10.98 6.03
N ASP A 129 -5.78 -10.98 6.93
CA ASP A 129 -6.87 -11.96 6.93
C ASP A 129 -7.61 -12.00 5.59
N ASN A 130 -7.73 -13.19 5.00
CA ASN A 130 -8.29 -13.38 3.67
C ASN A 130 -9.82 -13.47 3.69
N THR A 131 -10.39 -14.14 4.68
CA THR A 131 -11.84 -14.22 4.89
C THR A 131 -12.40 -12.82 5.15
N GLY A 132 -11.77 -12.05 6.04
CA GLY A 132 -12.11 -10.64 6.29
C GLY A 132 -11.99 -9.77 5.03
N SER A 133 -10.99 -10.04 4.19
CA SER A 133 -10.81 -9.33 2.91
C SER A 133 -11.98 -9.55 1.95
N LEU A 134 -12.39 -10.79 1.74
CA LEU A 134 -13.50 -11.12 0.85
C LEU A 134 -14.85 -10.63 1.39
N TRP A 135 -15.01 -10.66 2.70
CA TRP A 135 -16.19 -10.11 3.38
C TRP A 135 -16.29 -8.60 3.19
N LEU A 136 -15.22 -7.87 3.49
CA LEU A 136 -15.18 -6.42 3.29
C LEU A 136 -15.29 -6.02 1.81
N GLN A 137 -14.73 -6.80 0.88
CA GLN A 137 -14.92 -6.59 -0.55
C GLN A 137 -16.39 -6.65 -0.93
N ALA A 138 -17.14 -7.64 -0.41
CA ALA A 138 -18.57 -7.75 -0.66
C ALA A 138 -19.35 -6.56 -0.07
N LEU A 139 -19.05 -6.17 1.17
CA LEU A 139 -19.67 -5.01 1.83
C LEU A 139 -19.34 -3.69 1.11
N ALA A 140 -18.16 -3.57 0.51
CA ALA A 140 -17.77 -2.42 -0.30
C ALA A 140 -18.53 -2.29 -1.63
N GLY A 141 -19.36 -3.27 -1.97
CA GLY A 141 -20.11 -3.33 -3.24
C GLY A 141 -19.39 -4.08 -4.36
N GLY A 142 -18.44 -4.95 -4.01
CA GLY A 142 -17.69 -5.79 -4.92
C GLY A 142 -16.59 -5.07 -5.70
N GLY A 143 -15.87 -5.85 -6.50
CA GLY A 143 -14.72 -5.33 -7.26
C GLY A 143 -15.10 -4.28 -8.30
N ILE A 144 -16.29 -4.35 -8.91
CA ILE A 144 -16.73 -3.31 -9.87
C ILE A 144 -16.75 -1.94 -9.21
N ARG A 145 -17.35 -1.82 -8.01
CA ARG A 145 -17.41 -0.55 -7.30
C ARG A 145 -16.02 -0.07 -6.87
N ILE A 146 -15.21 -0.96 -6.33
CA ILE A 146 -13.84 -0.64 -5.89
C ILE A 146 -13.01 -0.15 -7.08
N ASN A 147 -13.09 -0.83 -8.23
CA ASN A 147 -12.37 -0.46 -9.44
C ASN A 147 -12.81 0.91 -9.98
N ALA A 148 -14.09 1.24 -9.92
CA ALA A 148 -14.58 2.58 -10.29
C ALA A 148 -14.02 3.68 -9.36
N ILE A 149 -13.82 3.38 -8.07
CA ILE A 149 -13.17 4.31 -7.14
C ILE A 149 -11.68 4.47 -7.51
N MET A 150 -10.97 3.38 -7.80
CA MET A 150 -9.58 3.47 -8.25
C MET A 150 -9.45 4.31 -9.52
N ASP A 151 -10.39 4.17 -10.48
CA ASP A 151 -10.46 5.02 -11.68
C ASP A 151 -10.62 6.51 -11.34
N SER A 152 -11.49 6.84 -10.40
CA SER A 152 -11.72 8.23 -9.98
C SER A 152 -10.50 8.86 -9.28
N LEU A 153 -9.65 8.02 -8.68
CA LEU A 153 -8.36 8.44 -8.09
C LEU A 153 -7.21 8.48 -9.11
N GLY A 154 -7.48 8.19 -10.38
CA GLY A 154 -6.46 8.16 -11.44
C GLY A 154 -5.62 6.89 -11.49
N LEU A 155 -5.98 5.85 -10.72
CA LEU A 155 -5.24 4.58 -10.60
C LEU A 155 -5.83 3.56 -11.59
N LYS A 156 -5.43 3.68 -12.86
CA LYS A 156 -6.04 2.94 -13.98
C LYS A 156 -5.69 1.46 -14.05
N ASN A 157 -4.59 1.05 -13.43
CA ASN A 157 -4.08 -0.33 -13.44
C ASN A 157 -4.31 -1.07 -12.12
N THR A 158 -4.65 -0.33 -11.05
CA THR A 158 -4.95 -0.92 -9.74
C THR A 158 -6.39 -1.45 -9.74
N ARG A 159 -6.54 -2.77 -9.68
CA ARG A 159 -7.83 -3.45 -9.81
C ARG A 159 -7.99 -4.59 -8.83
N VAL A 160 -9.21 -4.77 -8.33
CA VAL A 160 -9.70 -5.99 -7.69
C VAL A 160 -10.20 -6.91 -8.79
N ASN A 161 -9.69 -8.12 -8.86
CA ASN A 161 -10.06 -9.16 -9.83
C ASN A 161 -10.90 -10.26 -9.19
N SER A 162 -10.67 -10.56 -7.89
CA SER A 162 -11.41 -11.60 -7.17
C SER A 162 -12.91 -11.31 -7.14
N ARG A 163 -13.72 -12.33 -7.43
CA ARG A 163 -15.18 -12.22 -7.40
C ARG A 163 -15.71 -10.97 -8.12
N THR A 164 -15.06 -10.59 -9.23
CA THR A 164 -15.40 -9.38 -9.99
C THR A 164 -15.80 -9.78 -11.41
N PRO A 165 -17.08 -9.63 -11.81
CA PRO A 165 -17.53 -9.93 -13.16
C PRO A 165 -16.71 -9.20 -14.24
N GLY A 166 -16.37 -9.91 -15.33
CA GLY A 166 -15.55 -9.39 -16.43
C GLY A 166 -14.06 -9.28 -16.14
N ARG A 167 -13.60 -9.84 -14.99
CA ARG A 167 -12.19 -9.86 -14.61
C ARG A 167 -11.59 -11.27 -14.52
N GLU A 168 -12.26 -12.26 -15.09
CA GLU A 168 -11.88 -13.68 -14.99
C GLU A 168 -10.49 -13.93 -15.59
N ALA A 169 -10.22 -13.42 -16.80
CA ALA A 169 -8.90 -13.53 -17.43
C ALA A 169 -7.79 -12.83 -16.60
N ASN A 170 -8.08 -11.64 -16.07
CA ASN A 170 -7.15 -10.93 -15.19
C ASN A 170 -6.92 -11.67 -13.87
N ARG A 171 -7.96 -12.32 -13.32
CA ARG A 171 -7.83 -13.15 -12.13
C ARG A 171 -6.93 -14.35 -12.37
N THR A 172 -7.03 -14.98 -13.53
CA THR A 172 -6.15 -16.10 -13.92
C THR A 172 -4.70 -15.64 -14.01
N GLU A 173 -4.44 -14.47 -14.58
CA GLU A 173 -3.08 -13.96 -14.80
C GLU A 173 -2.46 -13.32 -13.53
N PHE A 174 -3.23 -12.52 -12.81
CA PHE A 174 -2.73 -11.68 -11.70
C PHE A 174 -3.30 -12.06 -10.32
N GLY A 175 -4.13 -13.08 -10.21
CA GLY A 175 -4.77 -13.45 -8.97
C GLY A 175 -5.85 -12.46 -8.51
N TRP A 176 -5.97 -12.25 -7.20
CA TRP A 176 -7.05 -11.46 -6.61
C TRP A 176 -7.05 -9.99 -7.00
N GLY A 177 -5.92 -9.46 -7.38
CA GLY A 177 -5.80 -8.07 -7.82
C GLY A 177 -4.53 -7.81 -8.59
N GLN A 178 -4.51 -6.69 -9.26
CA GLN A 178 -3.38 -6.20 -10.04
C GLN A 178 -3.12 -4.72 -9.76
N THR A 179 -1.88 -4.30 -9.97
CA THR A 179 -1.44 -2.90 -9.83
C THR A 179 -0.14 -2.67 -10.59
N THR A 180 0.31 -1.41 -10.60
CA THR A 180 1.71 -1.09 -10.92
C THR A 180 2.42 -0.60 -9.65
N PRO A 181 3.75 -0.76 -9.54
CA PRO A 181 4.50 -0.23 -8.40
C PRO A 181 4.24 1.26 -8.14
N ARG A 182 4.18 2.07 -9.20
CA ARG A 182 3.89 3.50 -9.09
C ARG A 182 2.49 3.78 -8.55
N GLU A 183 1.47 3.10 -9.06
CA GLU A 183 0.09 3.35 -8.62
C GLU A 183 -0.12 2.94 -7.15
N MET A 184 0.44 1.81 -6.72
CA MET A 184 0.32 1.38 -5.34
C MET A 184 1.03 2.34 -4.38
N ALA A 185 2.24 2.78 -4.71
CA ALA A 185 2.95 3.80 -3.93
C ALA A 185 2.18 5.13 -3.90
N ASN A 186 1.59 5.55 -5.02
CA ASN A 186 0.76 6.75 -5.08
C ASN A 186 -0.49 6.62 -4.20
N LEU A 187 -1.16 5.47 -4.18
CA LEU A 187 -2.33 5.25 -3.33
C LEU A 187 -2.00 5.44 -1.84
N ILE A 188 -0.90 4.83 -1.37
CA ILE A 188 -0.47 5.01 0.03
C ILE A 188 -0.10 6.47 0.30
N THR A 189 0.58 7.12 -0.65
CA THR A 189 0.93 8.54 -0.55
C THR A 189 -0.32 9.42 -0.45
N MET A 190 -1.34 9.17 -1.27
CA MET A 190 -2.62 9.89 -1.24
C MET A 190 -3.33 9.72 0.11
N LEU A 191 -3.34 8.50 0.67
CA LEU A 191 -3.88 8.24 2.01
C LEU A 191 -3.14 9.06 3.08
N ARG A 192 -1.81 9.02 3.08
CA ARG A 192 -1.00 9.78 4.03
C ARG A 192 -1.17 11.30 3.89
N GLN A 193 -1.30 11.78 2.66
CA GLN A 193 -1.51 13.19 2.36
C GLN A 193 -2.96 13.66 2.51
N ARG A 194 -3.86 12.79 3.02
CA ARG A 194 -5.28 13.11 3.26
C ARG A 194 -6.04 13.50 1.98
N LYS A 195 -5.70 12.85 0.85
CA LYS A 195 -6.27 13.13 -0.48
C LYS A 195 -7.27 12.09 -0.98
N VAL A 196 -7.59 11.07 -0.17
CA VAL A 196 -8.60 10.07 -0.51
C VAL A 196 -9.88 10.39 0.27
N PHE A 197 -10.91 10.84 -0.42
CA PHE A 197 -12.19 11.29 0.12
C PHE A 197 -12.03 12.51 1.07
N THR A 198 -12.18 12.28 2.37
CA THR A 198 -11.98 13.30 3.40
C THR A 198 -10.66 13.14 4.14
N ALA A 199 -10.20 14.20 4.80
CA ALA A 199 -8.98 14.15 5.61
C ALA A 199 -9.07 13.08 6.72
N ASP A 200 -10.22 13.02 7.41
CA ASP A 200 -10.45 12.06 8.50
C ASP A 200 -10.48 10.61 8.00
N ALA A 201 -11.15 10.36 6.87
CA ALA A 201 -11.21 9.03 6.27
C ALA A 201 -9.81 8.56 5.83
N SER A 202 -9.06 9.44 5.16
CA SER A 202 -7.68 9.13 4.77
C SER A 202 -6.78 8.84 5.97
N ASP A 203 -6.85 9.65 7.02
CA ASP A 203 -6.07 9.45 8.24
C ASP A 203 -6.43 8.13 8.92
N ARG A 204 -7.73 7.82 9.01
CA ARG A 204 -8.22 6.57 9.59
C ARG A 204 -7.75 5.34 8.79
N MET A 205 -7.82 5.39 7.47
CA MET A 205 -7.31 4.34 6.59
C MET A 205 -5.79 4.17 6.75
N TYR A 206 -5.04 5.27 6.77
CA TYR A 206 -3.60 5.23 6.92
C TYR A 206 -3.16 4.61 8.27
N ARG A 207 -3.89 4.86 9.36
CA ARG A 207 -3.61 4.25 10.68
C ARG A 207 -3.74 2.72 10.68
N ASN A 208 -4.62 2.14 9.87
CA ASN A 208 -4.69 0.68 9.71
C ASN A 208 -3.42 0.11 9.07
N LEU A 209 -2.77 0.88 8.18
CA LEU A 209 -1.53 0.48 7.52
C LEU A 209 -0.28 0.62 8.41
N GLY A 210 -0.37 1.34 9.52
CA GLY A 210 0.72 1.52 10.48
C GLY A 210 0.89 0.39 11.51
N ARG A 211 0.17 -0.74 11.34
CA ARG A 211 0.13 -1.82 12.34
C ARG A 211 0.36 -3.20 11.72
N GLN A 212 1.27 -3.29 10.77
CA GLN A 212 1.56 -4.55 10.09
C GLN A 212 2.17 -5.57 11.07
N PHE A 213 1.57 -6.77 11.13
CA PHE A 213 2.09 -7.89 11.91
C PHE A 213 3.24 -8.62 11.17
N TRP A 214 3.10 -8.76 9.85
CA TRP A 214 4.12 -9.39 9.01
C TRP A 214 5.17 -8.34 8.63
N ASP A 215 6.23 -8.26 9.40
CA ASP A 215 7.28 -7.23 9.32
C ASP A 215 8.66 -7.77 8.91
N GLY A 216 8.70 -9.04 8.50
CA GLY A 216 9.93 -9.77 8.17
C GLY A 216 10.62 -9.38 6.86
N GLU A 217 9.97 -8.55 6.04
CA GLU A 217 10.49 -8.11 4.73
C GLU A 217 11.24 -6.78 4.85
N GLY A 218 10.90 -5.80 4.01
CA GLY A 218 11.56 -4.50 3.99
C GLY A 218 11.48 -3.74 5.32
N LEU A 219 10.41 -3.95 6.10
CA LEU A 219 10.28 -3.34 7.42
C LEU A 219 11.37 -3.75 8.40
N SER A 220 11.82 -4.99 8.35
CA SER A 220 12.92 -5.49 9.20
C SER A 220 14.24 -4.74 9.00
N GLN A 221 14.33 -3.99 7.92
CA GLN A 221 15.50 -3.22 7.53
C GLN A 221 15.43 -1.74 7.96
N LEU A 222 14.41 -1.39 8.75
CA LEU A 222 14.21 -0.06 9.31
C LEU A 222 14.31 -0.10 10.83
N PRO A 223 14.79 0.97 11.49
CA PRO A 223 14.73 1.05 12.95
C PRO A 223 13.29 0.96 13.45
N GLU A 224 13.06 0.25 14.55
CA GLU A 224 11.73 -0.01 15.13
C GLU A 224 10.96 1.27 15.54
N ASN A 225 11.68 2.35 15.84
CA ASN A 225 11.10 3.64 16.20
C ASN A 225 10.69 4.50 14.99
N VAL A 226 10.96 4.05 13.77
CA VAL A 226 10.53 4.73 12.54
C VAL A 226 9.10 4.36 12.21
N LYS A 227 8.23 5.37 12.17
CA LYS A 227 6.83 5.15 11.78
C LYS A 227 6.73 4.82 10.30
N VAL A 228 5.85 3.89 9.97
CA VAL A 228 5.57 3.45 8.59
C VAL A 228 4.09 3.32 8.33
N GLY A 229 3.72 3.34 7.04
CA GLY A 229 2.41 2.87 6.57
C GLY A 229 2.66 1.84 5.47
N THR A 230 2.24 0.59 5.66
CA THR A 230 2.67 -0.51 4.80
C THR A 230 1.58 -1.53 4.53
N LYS A 231 1.72 -2.25 3.42
CA LYS A 231 1.05 -3.53 3.15
C LYS A 231 1.94 -4.42 2.32
N ASN A 232 2.14 -5.63 2.79
CA ASN A 232 2.84 -6.68 2.04
C ASN A 232 1.86 -7.62 1.33
N GLY A 233 2.40 -8.48 0.48
CA GLY A 233 1.67 -9.52 -0.20
C GLY A 233 2.57 -10.62 -0.73
N ALA A 234 2.09 -11.85 -0.68
CA ALA A 234 2.80 -13.02 -1.18
C ALA A 234 1.83 -14.02 -1.82
N VAL A 235 2.24 -14.57 -2.94
CA VAL A 235 1.67 -15.75 -3.61
C VAL A 235 2.84 -16.55 -4.22
N ASN A 236 2.61 -17.78 -4.64
CA ASN A 236 3.69 -18.71 -5.02
C ASN A 236 4.83 -18.09 -5.86
N ARG A 237 4.50 -17.31 -6.87
CA ARG A 237 5.47 -16.74 -7.82
C ARG A 237 5.58 -15.21 -7.75
N SER A 238 5.17 -14.61 -6.62
CA SER A 238 5.23 -13.16 -6.42
C SER A 238 5.38 -12.82 -4.94
N ARG A 239 6.26 -11.86 -4.64
CA ARG A 239 6.39 -11.19 -3.35
C ARG A 239 6.26 -9.69 -3.57
N SER A 240 5.61 -9.02 -2.66
CA SER A 240 5.36 -7.59 -2.82
C SER A 240 5.30 -6.87 -1.49
N GLU A 241 5.70 -5.62 -1.51
CA GLU A 241 5.56 -4.72 -0.37
C GLU A 241 5.46 -3.27 -0.86
N VAL A 242 4.56 -2.51 -0.26
CA VAL A 242 4.53 -1.06 -0.37
C VAL A 242 4.74 -0.46 1.01
N VAL A 243 5.65 0.49 1.14
CA VAL A 243 6.01 1.14 2.41
C VAL A 243 6.11 2.64 2.23
N TYR A 244 5.40 3.38 3.06
CA TYR A 244 5.61 4.80 3.29
C TYR A 244 6.42 4.95 4.57
N VAL A 245 7.57 5.60 4.50
CA VAL A 245 8.53 5.73 5.61
C VAL A 245 8.60 7.16 6.09
N HIS A 246 8.38 7.37 7.40
CA HIS A 246 8.56 8.65 8.07
C HIS A 246 10.02 8.81 8.51
N ALA A 247 10.94 8.87 7.54
CA ALA A 247 12.36 8.99 7.81
C ALA A 247 12.73 10.39 8.34
N PRO A 248 13.70 10.50 9.26
CA PRO A 248 14.07 11.75 9.91
C PRO A 248 14.47 12.88 8.96
N HIS A 249 15.16 12.57 7.85
CA HIS A 249 15.63 13.59 6.91
C HIS A 249 14.69 13.83 5.73
N GLY A 250 13.58 13.08 5.66
CA GLY A 250 12.53 13.28 4.65
C GLY A 250 11.73 12.04 4.36
N GLU A 251 10.42 12.17 4.37
CA GLU A 251 9.50 11.06 4.07
C GLU A 251 9.73 10.54 2.64
N TYR A 252 9.69 9.22 2.49
CA TYR A 252 9.72 8.57 1.18
C TYR A 252 8.75 7.40 1.13
N VAL A 253 8.34 7.05 -0.06
CA VAL A 253 7.50 5.87 -0.33
C VAL A 253 8.21 4.97 -1.33
N TYR A 254 8.05 3.66 -1.17
CA TYR A 254 8.46 2.71 -2.18
C TYR A 254 7.46 1.57 -2.33
N CYS A 255 7.44 0.98 -3.50
CA CYS A 255 6.73 -0.26 -3.78
C CYS A 255 7.64 -1.18 -4.58
N VAL A 256 7.79 -2.41 -4.12
CA VAL A 256 8.52 -3.49 -4.80
C VAL A 256 7.54 -4.62 -5.05
N ILE A 257 7.49 -5.12 -6.28
CA ILE A 257 6.66 -6.27 -6.65
C ILE A 257 7.45 -7.19 -7.57
N THR A 258 7.43 -8.49 -7.28
CA THR A 258 7.96 -9.51 -8.19
C THR A 258 6.83 -10.22 -8.92
N LYS A 259 7.11 -10.80 -10.07
CA LYS A 259 6.25 -11.78 -10.75
C LYS A 259 7.08 -12.81 -11.50
N LYS A 260 6.48 -13.97 -11.76
CA LYS A 260 7.12 -15.08 -12.47
C LYS A 260 8.46 -15.51 -11.84
N GLN A 261 8.63 -15.30 -10.53
CA GLN A 261 9.83 -15.75 -9.82
C GLN A 261 9.92 -17.27 -9.87
N LYS A 262 11.16 -17.80 -9.91
CA LYS A 262 11.39 -19.25 -9.96
C LYS A 262 11.30 -19.90 -8.59
N ASP A 263 11.77 -19.22 -7.56
CA ASP A 263 11.70 -19.69 -6.19
C ASP A 263 10.28 -19.52 -5.65
N GLU A 264 9.55 -20.61 -5.49
CA GLU A 264 8.18 -20.65 -4.97
C GLU A 264 8.13 -21.04 -3.47
N SER A 265 9.29 -21.16 -2.82
CA SER A 265 9.35 -21.50 -1.39
C SER A 265 8.69 -20.42 -0.51
N TRP A 266 8.27 -20.83 0.66
CA TRP A 266 7.71 -19.93 1.69
C TRP A 266 8.68 -19.72 2.85
N THR A 267 9.92 -20.11 2.67
CA THR A 267 10.98 -19.87 3.66
C THR A 267 11.42 -18.40 3.66
N ARG A 268 12.00 -17.95 4.72
CA ARG A 268 12.55 -16.60 4.83
C ARG A 268 13.69 -16.33 3.84
N SER A 269 14.38 -17.37 3.39
CA SER A 269 15.43 -17.32 2.38
C SER A 269 14.87 -17.31 0.93
N ASN A 270 13.56 -17.29 0.73
CA ASN A 270 12.98 -17.12 -0.60
C ASN A 270 13.57 -15.89 -1.29
N GLU A 271 13.99 -16.05 -2.54
CA GLU A 271 14.66 -14.99 -3.33
C GLU A 271 13.87 -13.68 -3.38
N GLY A 272 12.54 -13.77 -3.45
CA GLY A 272 11.67 -12.58 -3.45
C GLY A 272 11.63 -11.88 -2.09
N PHE A 273 11.57 -12.60 -0.98
CA PHE A 273 11.62 -12.01 0.36
C PHE A 273 13.00 -11.38 0.64
N GLU A 274 14.08 -12.05 0.22
CA GLU A 274 15.42 -11.46 0.31
C GLU A 274 15.53 -10.16 -0.50
N LEU A 275 14.91 -10.13 -1.69
CA LEU A 275 14.90 -8.94 -2.53
C LEU A 275 14.20 -7.76 -1.84
N LEU A 276 13.04 -7.98 -1.19
CA LEU A 276 12.34 -6.95 -0.43
C LEU A 276 13.24 -6.39 0.68
N ARG A 277 13.94 -7.25 1.42
CA ARG A 277 14.90 -6.82 2.44
C ARG A 277 16.07 -6.04 1.86
N LYS A 278 16.68 -6.52 0.78
CA LYS A 278 17.80 -5.82 0.11
C LYS A 278 17.39 -4.41 -0.34
N VAL A 279 16.19 -4.26 -0.90
CA VAL A 279 15.68 -2.93 -1.31
C VAL A 279 15.40 -2.05 -0.10
N GLY A 280 14.75 -2.58 0.95
CA GLY A 280 14.51 -1.85 2.21
C GLY A 280 15.81 -1.31 2.82
N ALA A 281 16.82 -2.17 2.96
CA ALA A 281 18.15 -1.82 3.46
C ALA A 281 18.85 -0.77 2.58
N LEU A 282 18.81 -0.93 1.26
CA LEU A 282 19.37 0.04 0.32
C LEU A 282 18.75 1.42 0.52
N LEU A 283 17.41 1.48 0.58
CA LEU A 283 16.70 2.76 0.68
C LEU A 283 16.94 3.45 2.02
N TRP A 284 16.94 2.69 3.11
CA TRP A 284 17.27 3.25 4.43
C TRP A 284 18.67 3.85 4.43
N ASN A 285 19.69 3.10 4.02
CA ASN A 285 21.06 3.56 3.96
C ASN A 285 21.27 4.73 2.98
N TYR A 286 20.46 4.80 1.92
CA TYR A 286 20.55 5.88 0.94
C TYR A 286 19.97 7.20 1.47
N TYR A 287 18.83 7.15 2.16
CA TYR A 287 18.16 8.34 2.67
C TYR A 287 18.63 8.74 4.06
N GLU A 288 19.14 7.79 4.84
CA GLU A 288 19.64 7.99 6.21
C GLU A 288 21.11 7.55 6.36
N PRO A 289 22.06 8.13 5.57
CA PRO A 289 23.44 7.66 5.51
C PRO A 289 24.21 7.80 6.84
N GLN A 290 23.71 8.61 7.79
CA GLN A 290 24.28 8.77 9.13
C GLN A 290 23.67 7.79 10.16
N SER A 291 22.69 7.00 9.76
CA SER A 291 22.07 6.02 10.64
C SER A 291 23.06 4.93 11.02
N LYS A 292 23.14 4.63 12.33
CA LYS A 292 23.93 3.51 12.86
C LYS A 292 23.12 2.21 12.96
N PHE A 293 21.86 2.24 12.54
CA PHE A 293 21.00 1.08 12.59
C PHE A 293 21.56 -0.03 11.70
N LYS A 294 21.58 -1.23 12.24
CA LYS A 294 21.81 -2.47 11.51
C LYS A 294 20.71 -3.46 11.91
N PRO A 295 20.11 -4.17 10.97
CA PRO A 295 19.21 -5.26 11.29
C PRO A 295 19.91 -6.27 12.19
N VAL A 296 19.14 -6.94 13.04
CA VAL A 296 19.68 -8.00 13.91
C VAL A 296 20.20 -9.15 13.05
N ASP A 297 21.40 -9.62 13.33
CA ASP A 297 21.98 -10.77 12.64
C ASP A 297 21.10 -12.01 12.80
N GLY A 298 20.88 -12.71 11.71
CA GLY A 298 20.03 -13.90 11.68
C GLY A 298 18.53 -13.61 11.71
N TYR A 299 18.12 -12.35 11.49
CA TYR A 299 16.71 -11.98 11.36
C TYR A 299 15.96 -12.83 10.32
N GLU A 300 16.63 -13.22 9.27
CA GLU A 300 16.10 -14.10 8.22
C GLU A 300 15.73 -15.52 8.72
N LYS A 301 16.05 -15.86 9.96
CA LYS A 301 15.74 -17.17 10.55
C LYS A 301 14.41 -17.19 11.31
N TRP A 302 13.77 -16.04 11.55
CA TRP A 302 12.56 -15.87 12.38
C TRP A 302 11.30 -15.58 11.60
#